data_4f38fad615fcea9f4f2df94351beb8e5
#
_entry.id   4f38fad615fcea9f4f2df94351beb8e5
#
_cell.length_a   1.000
_cell.length_b   1.000
_cell.length_c   1.000
_cell.angle_alpha   90.00
_cell.angle_beta   90.00
_cell.angle_gamma   90.00
#
_symmetry.space_group_name_H-M   'P 1'
#
loop_
_entity.id
_entity.type
_entity.pdbx_description
1 polymer ?
#
loop_
_entity_poly.entity_id
_entity_poly.type
_entity_poly.pdbx_seq_one_letter_code
_entity_poly.pdbx_strand_id
1 'polypeptide(L)'
;MEQTTNQLDKLTLPIQPDEIEWRVQMQTKTGKLIVVPYLTNRTVMDRFDQQFGWDGWQNQITEIQGGFLCTITVTFTNPQTGEVRTLSKTDGASRTDIEPVKGGISDAMKRCAVQFGLGRSLYTYPRVMIDTPDKFIPDWATQQLDVLVKRINDGSYRGGEVVALKQSYQKA
;
A
#
# COMPACT_ATOMS: atom_id res chain seq x y z
N MET A 1 22.25 23.19 3.14
CA MET A 1 22.48 22.27 2.00
C MET A 1 21.26 21.36 1.94
N GLU A 2 20.39 21.55 0.96
CA GLU A 2 19.34 20.58 0.70
C GLU A 2 20.00 19.25 0.32
N GLN A 3 19.76 18.23 1.11
CA GLN A 3 20.15 16.87 0.72
C GLN A 3 19.37 16.52 -0.54
N THR A 4 20.06 16.38 -1.65
CA THR A 4 19.47 15.95 -2.92
C THR A 4 18.96 14.53 -2.71
N THR A 5 17.69 14.42 -2.38
CA THR A 5 17.01 13.14 -2.12
C THR A 5 17.04 12.32 -3.41
N ASN A 6 17.52 11.08 -3.35
CA ASN A 6 17.50 10.17 -4.48
C ASN A 6 16.04 9.93 -4.91
N GLN A 7 15.78 9.87 -6.21
CA GLN A 7 14.43 9.58 -6.74
C GLN A 7 13.82 8.31 -6.12
N LEU A 8 14.62 7.28 -5.86
CA LEU A 8 14.15 6.06 -5.22
C LEU A 8 13.71 6.25 -3.76
N ASP A 9 14.35 7.17 -3.03
CA ASP A 9 14.03 7.40 -1.61
C ASP A 9 12.61 7.97 -1.44
N LYS A 10 12.12 8.71 -2.42
CA LYS A 10 10.77 9.28 -2.38
C LYS A 10 9.66 8.22 -2.51
N LEU A 11 9.93 7.05 -3.09
CA LEU A 11 8.99 5.93 -3.07
C LEU A 11 8.77 5.38 -1.66
N THR A 12 9.72 5.60 -0.76
CA THR A 12 9.62 5.16 0.65
C THR A 12 8.88 6.14 1.55
N LEU A 13 8.47 7.31 1.02
CA LEU A 13 7.71 8.29 1.79
C LEU A 13 6.42 7.69 2.33
N PRO A 14 5.96 8.15 3.51
CA PRO A 14 4.74 7.65 4.14
C PRO A 14 3.55 7.66 3.19
N ILE A 15 2.78 6.58 3.23
CA ILE A 15 1.53 6.46 2.46
C ILE A 15 0.47 7.31 3.15
N GLN A 16 -0.23 8.15 2.37
CA GLN A 16 -1.27 9.02 2.90
C GLN A 16 -2.61 8.26 3.04
N PRO A 17 -3.54 8.73 3.89
CA PRO A 17 -4.83 8.07 4.08
C PRO A 17 -5.62 7.83 2.79
N ASP A 18 -5.61 8.78 1.86
CA ASP A 18 -6.30 8.73 0.57
C ASP A 18 -5.65 7.76 -0.45
N GLU A 19 -4.44 7.29 -0.16
CA GLU A 19 -3.72 6.29 -0.96
C GLU A 19 -3.99 4.85 -0.48
N ILE A 20 -4.66 4.70 0.68
CA ILE A 20 -4.92 3.39 1.31
C ILE A 20 -6.35 2.96 1.07
N GLU A 21 -6.50 1.74 0.57
CA GLU A 21 -7.77 1.02 0.57
C GLU A 21 -7.80 0.04 1.75
N TRP A 22 -8.71 0.25 2.70
CA TRP A 22 -8.93 -0.69 3.78
C TRP A 22 -9.89 -1.79 3.36
N ARG A 23 -9.53 -3.03 3.60
CA ARG A 23 -10.36 -4.19 3.26
C ARG A 23 -10.63 -5.05 4.47
N VAL A 24 -11.84 -5.57 4.55
CA VAL A 24 -12.19 -6.60 5.52
C VAL A 24 -11.44 -7.87 5.15
N GLN A 25 -10.51 -8.30 6.01
CA GLN A 25 -9.79 -9.56 5.87
C GLN A 25 -10.64 -10.73 6.36
N MET A 26 -11.31 -10.54 7.50
CA MET A 26 -12.19 -11.54 8.09
C MET A 26 -13.11 -10.93 9.15
N GLN A 27 -14.21 -11.64 9.44
CA GLN A 27 -15.04 -11.37 10.60
C GLN A 27 -14.72 -12.40 11.70
N THR A 28 -14.52 -11.95 12.91
CA THR A 28 -14.27 -12.82 14.06
C THR A 28 -15.54 -13.56 14.48
N LYS A 29 -15.41 -14.60 15.28
CA LYS A 29 -16.56 -15.33 15.88
C LYS A 29 -17.43 -14.43 16.77
N THR A 30 -16.87 -13.33 17.28
CA THR A 30 -17.59 -12.32 18.10
C THR A 30 -18.18 -11.20 17.26
N GLY A 31 -18.16 -11.31 15.94
CA GLY A 31 -18.76 -10.35 15.01
C GLY A 31 -17.88 -9.16 14.64
N LYS A 32 -16.69 -8.99 15.23
CA LYS A 32 -15.78 -7.88 14.90
C LYS A 32 -15.12 -8.07 13.55
N LEU A 33 -14.91 -6.98 12.81
CA LEU A 33 -14.15 -7.01 11.57
C LEU A 33 -12.65 -6.88 11.86
N ILE A 34 -11.84 -7.69 11.20
CA ILE A 34 -10.39 -7.45 11.08
C ILE A 34 -10.17 -6.83 9.71
N VAL A 35 -9.54 -5.64 9.69
CA VAL A 35 -9.27 -4.91 8.46
C VAL A 35 -7.78 -4.71 8.26
N VAL A 36 -7.36 -4.68 7.00
CA VAL A 36 -5.97 -4.53 6.58
C VAL A 36 -5.83 -3.46 5.51
N PRO A 37 -4.73 -2.69 5.52
CA PRO A 37 -4.47 -1.66 4.54
C PRO A 37 -3.88 -2.25 3.27
N TYR A 38 -4.30 -1.76 2.12
CA TYR A 38 -3.76 -2.08 0.80
C TYR A 38 -3.49 -0.83 -0.01
N LEU A 39 -2.50 -0.88 -0.89
CA LEU A 39 -2.39 0.08 -1.98
C LEU A 39 -3.28 -0.36 -3.14
N THR A 40 -3.80 0.61 -3.89
CA THR A 40 -4.38 0.35 -5.21
C THR A 40 -3.28 0.37 -6.27
N ASN A 41 -3.51 -0.30 -7.42
CA ASN A 41 -2.58 -0.15 -8.54
C ASN A 41 -2.52 1.29 -9.06
N ARG A 42 -3.61 2.04 -8.89
CA ARG A 42 -3.65 3.46 -9.26
C ARG A 42 -2.64 4.24 -8.43
N THR A 43 -2.64 4.06 -7.11
CA THR A 43 -1.62 4.65 -6.22
C THR A 43 -0.20 4.26 -6.63
N VAL A 44 0.00 2.98 -7.01
CA VAL A 44 1.33 2.54 -7.49
C VAL A 44 1.75 3.33 -8.73
N MET A 45 0.88 3.40 -9.74
CA MET A 45 1.17 4.14 -10.97
C MET A 45 1.42 5.62 -10.71
N ASP A 46 0.56 6.28 -9.94
CA ASP A 46 0.67 7.70 -9.61
C ASP A 46 2.00 8.02 -8.90
N ARG A 47 2.43 7.16 -7.97
CA ARG A 47 3.72 7.33 -7.27
C ARG A 47 4.93 7.13 -8.19
N PHE A 48 4.86 6.17 -9.12
CA PHE A 48 5.93 5.96 -10.09
C PHE A 48 5.97 7.09 -11.12
N ASP A 49 4.81 7.57 -11.62
CA ASP A 49 4.70 8.71 -12.53
C ASP A 49 5.24 10.00 -11.90
N GLN A 50 4.88 10.28 -10.66
CA GLN A 50 5.38 11.44 -9.91
C GLN A 50 6.90 11.40 -9.73
N GLN A 51 7.47 10.20 -9.62
CA GLN A 51 8.87 10.03 -9.26
C GLN A 51 9.81 9.94 -10.46
N PHE A 52 9.38 9.27 -11.51
CA PHE A 52 10.21 8.98 -12.68
C PHE A 52 9.70 9.63 -13.96
N GLY A 53 8.50 10.21 -13.96
CA GLY A 53 7.75 10.57 -15.15
C GLY A 53 7.03 9.34 -15.74
N TRP A 54 5.98 9.58 -16.50
CA TRP A 54 5.17 8.51 -17.12
C TRP A 54 5.96 7.65 -18.12
N ASP A 55 7.07 8.14 -18.63
CA ASP A 55 7.99 7.51 -19.58
C ASP A 55 9.29 7.00 -18.93
N GLY A 56 9.52 7.33 -17.66
CA GLY A 56 10.72 6.91 -16.91
C GLY A 56 10.60 5.55 -16.23
N TRP A 57 9.46 4.87 -16.37
CA TRP A 57 9.24 3.53 -15.84
C TRP A 57 8.34 2.70 -16.75
N GLN A 58 8.43 1.39 -16.59
CA GLN A 58 7.54 0.45 -17.27
C GLN A 58 7.34 -0.80 -16.43
N ASN A 59 6.26 -1.52 -16.69
CA ASN A 59 6.04 -2.85 -16.13
C ASN A 59 5.86 -3.89 -17.22
N GLN A 60 6.32 -5.10 -16.95
CA GLN A 60 6.13 -6.28 -17.78
C GLN A 60 5.46 -7.36 -16.96
N ILE A 61 4.37 -7.91 -17.49
CA ILE A 61 3.66 -9.04 -16.89
C ILE A 61 4.01 -10.31 -17.64
N THR A 62 4.39 -11.34 -16.88
CA THR A 62 4.66 -12.69 -17.41
C THR A 62 3.73 -13.67 -16.71
N GLU A 63 2.94 -14.40 -17.48
CA GLU A 63 2.13 -15.49 -16.96
C GLU A 63 3.01 -16.70 -16.63
N ILE A 64 2.79 -17.28 -15.46
CA ILE A 64 3.44 -18.52 -15.01
C ILE A 64 2.38 -19.52 -14.55
N GLN A 65 2.78 -20.76 -14.33
CA GLN A 65 1.87 -21.77 -13.80
C GLN A 65 1.30 -21.30 -12.45
N GLY A 66 -0.01 -21.09 -12.42
CA GLY A 66 -0.76 -20.70 -11.20
C GLY A 66 -0.75 -19.23 -10.84
N GLY A 67 -0.10 -18.34 -11.64
CA GLY A 67 -0.05 -16.91 -11.31
C GLY A 67 0.61 -16.02 -12.34
N PHE A 68 1.10 -14.88 -11.88
CA PHE A 68 1.74 -13.85 -12.68
C PHE A 68 2.98 -13.31 -11.99
N LEU A 69 4.02 -13.03 -12.76
CA LEU A 69 5.15 -12.19 -12.36
C LEU A 69 4.95 -10.80 -12.93
N CYS A 70 5.28 -9.79 -12.14
CA CYS A 70 5.41 -8.42 -12.59
C CYS A 70 6.86 -7.98 -12.41
N THR A 71 7.47 -7.51 -13.49
CA THR A 71 8.77 -6.83 -13.44
C THR A 71 8.53 -5.35 -13.66
N ILE A 72 8.91 -4.52 -12.70
CA ILE A 72 8.95 -3.06 -12.84
C ILE A 72 10.39 -2.65 -13.10
N THR A 73 10.57 -1.84 -14.15
CA THR A 73 11.86 -1.24 -14.51
C THR A 73 11.74 0.27 -14.43
N VAL A 74 12.67 0.91 -13.74
CA VAL A 74 12.77 2.37 -13.62
C VAL A 74 14.10 2.85 -14.18
N THR A 75 14.08 4.00 -14.85
CA THR A 75 15.28 4.71 -15.30
C THR A 75 15.35 6.04 -14.58
N PHE A 76 16.48 6.35 -13.97
CA PHE A 76 16.67 7.56 -13.18
C PHE A 76 18.10 8.05 -13.28
N THR A 77 18.29 9.34 -13.04
CA THR A 77 19.63 9.97 -13.00
C THR A 77 20.11 10.03 -11.57
N ASN A 78 21.31 9.52 -11.32
CA ASN A 78 21.96 9.70 -10.02
C ASN A 78 22.27 11.20 -9.83
N PRO A 79 21.68 11.86 -8.82
CA PRO A 79 21.82 13.32 -8.67
C PRO A 79 23.25 13.76 -8.27
N GLN A 80 24.07 12.83 -7.78
CA GLN A 80 25.45 13.11 -7.35
C GLN A 80 26.45 12.99 -8.50
N THR A 81 26.24 12.02 -9.40
CA THR A 81 27.18 11.72 -10.49
C THR A 81 26.69 12.12 -11.86
N GLY A 82 25.38 12.41 -12.03
CA GLY A 82 24.75 12.64 -13.35
C GLY A 82 24.59 11.37 -14.18
N GLU A 83 24.95 10.20 -13.64
CA GLU A 83 24.87 8.92 -14.33
C GLU A 83 23.41 8.48 -14.47
N VAL A 84 23.01 8.09 -15.68
CA VAL A 84 21.70 7.46 -15.92
C VAL A 84 21.79 5.97 -15.54
N ARG A 85 20.88 5.54 -14.68
CA ARG A 85 20.83 4.16 -14.18
C ARG A 85 19.45 3.54 -14.43
N THR A 86 19.46 2.25 -14.71
CA THR A 86 18.24 1.45 -14.83
C THR A 86 18.23 0.38 -13.76
N LEU A 87 17.09 0.23 -13.08
CA LEU A 87 16.89 -0.77 -12.03
C LEU A 87 15.59 -1.53 -12.31
N SER A 88 15.68 -2.86 -12.32
CA SER A 88 14.54 -3.75 -12.45
C SER A 88 14.37 -4.60 -11.22
N LYS A 89 13.11 -4.80 -10.80
CA LYS A 89 12.74 -5.74 -9.74
C LYS A 89 11.53 -6.54 -10.17
N THR A 90 11.42 -7.77 -9.65
CA THR A 90 10.35 -8.70 -10.01
C THR A 90 9.74 -9.30 -8.74
N ASP A 91 8.42 -9.40 -8.71
CA ASP A 91 7.68 -10.17 -7.71
C ASP A 91 6.44 -10.79 -8.37
N GLY A 92 5.80 -11.73 -7.71
CA GLY A 92 4.68 -12.46 -8.27
C GLY A 92 3.52 -12.62 -7.32
N ALA A 93 2.38 -12.98 -7.89
CA ALA A 93 1.18 -13.34 -7.15
C ALA A 93 0.44 -14.51 -7.83
N SER A 94 -0.24 -15.30 -7.03
CA SER A 94 -1.15 -16.33 -7.54
C SER A 94 -2.37 -15.71 -8.19
N ARG A 95 -3.09 -16.49 -9.01
CA ARG A 95 -4.43 -16.14 -9.47
C ARG A 95 -5.35 -15.97 -8.25
N THR A 96 -6.22 -14.98 -8.30
CA THR A 96 -7.24 -14.76 -7.26
C THR A 96 -8.50 -15.56 -7.57
N ASP A 97 -9.32 -15.84 -6.55
CA ASP A 97 -10.59 -16.58 -6.73
C ASP A 97 -11.60 -15.77 -7.53
N ILE A 98 -11.61 -14.44 -7.35
CA ILE A 98 -12.48 -13.50 -8.09
C ILE A 98 -11.62 -12.75 -9.09
N GLU A 99 -12.04 -12.71 -10.37
CA GLU A 99 -11.29 -12.10 -11.48
C GLU A 99 -9.83 -12.58 -11.56
N PRO A 100 -9.58 -13.88 -11.76
CA PRO A 100 -8.26 -14.52 -11.58
C PRO A 100 -7.10 -13.81 -12.28
N VAL A 101 -7.33 -13.33 -13.50
CA VAL A 101 -6.29 -12.63 -14.29
C VAL A 101 -6.06 -11.23 -13.77
N LYS A 102 -7.12 -10.42 -13.67
CA LYS A 102 -7.03 -9.02 -13.22
C LYS A 102 -6.51 -8.91 -11.78
N GLY A 103 -7.04 -9.75 -10.88
CA GLY A 103 -6.61 -9.78 -9.49
C GLY A 103 -5.15 -10.20 -9.35
N GLY A 104 -4.75 -11.29 -10.00
CA GLY A 104 -3.38 -11.79 -9.96
C GLY A 104 -2.35 -10.80 -10.52
N ILE A 105 -2.66 -10.16 -11.65
CA ILE A 105 -1.80 -9.11 -12.24
C ILE A 105 -1.72 -7.89 -11.29
N SER A 106 -2.85 -7.46 -10.73
CA SER A 106 -2.92 -6.35 -9.80
C SER A 106 -2.07 -6.63 -8.54
N ASP A 107 -2.16 -7.81 -8.00
CA ASP A 107 -1.41 -8.18 -6.81
C ASP A 107 0.09 -8.34 -7.11
N ALA A 108 0.47 -8.92 -8.24
CA ALA A 108 1.86 -9.03 -8.67
C ALA A 108 2.51 -7.64 -8.81
N MET A 109 1.80 -6.65 -9.38
CA MET A 109 2.29 -5.28 -9.52
C MET A 109 2.49 -4.60 -8.16
N LYS A 110 1.52 -4.68 -7.25
CA LYS A 110 1.64 -4.12 -5.90
C LYS A 110 2.82 -4.73 -5.13
N ARG A 111 2.99 -6.05 -5.19
CA ARG A 111 4.11 -6.75 -4.57
C ARG A 111 5.45 -6.33 -5.16
N CYS A 112 5.51 -6.17 -6.48
CA CYS A 112 6.70 -5.66 -7.14
C CYS A 112 7.05 -4.23 -6.69
N ALA A 113 6.07 -3.34 -6.53
CA ALA A 113 6.26 -1.98 -6.02
C ALA A 113 6.85 -1.96 -4.59
N VAL A 114 6.46 -2.92 -3.72
CA VAL A 114 7.05 -3.08 -2.38
C VAL A 114 8.55 -3.36 -2.43
N GLN A 115 9.05 -4.02 -3.48
CA GLN A 115 10.50 -4.23 -3.65
C GLN A 115 11.26 -2.90 -3.83
N PHE A 116 10.62 -1.87 -4.35
CA PHE A 116 11.15 -0.50 -4.45
C PHE A 116 10.94 0.33 -3.16
N GLY A 117 10.23 -0.22 -2.18
CA GLY A 117 9.93 0.44 -0.90
C GLY A 117 8.52 1.03 -0.81
N LEU A 118 7.80 1.16 -1.93
CA LEU A 118 6.46 1.74 -1.95
C LEU A 118 5.46 0.87 -1.18
N GLY A 119 4.85 1.46 -0.14
CA GLY A 119 3.88 0.76 0.70
C GLY A 119 4.47 -0.32 1.62
N ARG A 120 5.79 -0.45 1.69
CA ARG A 120 6.43 -1.43 2.59
C ARG A 120 6.08 -1.19 4.05
N SER A 121 5.88 0.05 4.46
CA SER A 121 5.47 0.43 5.81
C SER A 121 4.11 -0.15 6.22
N LEU A 122 3.20 -0.41 5.27
CA LEU A 122 1.89 -0.98 5.58
C LEU A 122 1.97 -2.36 6.27
N TYR A 123 3.05 -3.11 6.04
CA TYR A 123 3.28 -4.40 6.70
C TYR A 123 3.60 -4.26 8.19
N THR A 124 3.95 -3.06 8.65
CA THR A 124 4.25 -2.78 10.05
C THR A 124 3.09 -2.10 10.78
N TYR A 125 1.98 -1.87 10.09
CA TYR A 125 0.80 -1.27 10.70
C TYR A 125 0.19 -2.22 11.74
N PRO A 126 -0.41 -1.67 12.80
CA PRO A 126 -1.11 -2.48 13.79
C PRO A 126 -2.29 -3.22 13.14
N ARG A 127 -2.63 -4.38 13.67
CA ARG A 127 -3.86 -5.06 13.31
C ARG A 127 -5.05 -4.24 13.78
N VAL A 128 -5.95 -3.89 12.87
CA VAL A 128 -7.12 -3.10 13.22
C VAL A 128 -8.36 -3.98 13.32
N MET A 129 -9.06 -3.85 14.45
CA MET A 129 -10.33 -4.51 14.74
C MET A 129 -11.42 -3.46 14.85
N ILE A 130 -12.51 -3.62 14.12
CA ILE A 130 -13.66 -2.71 14.16
C ILE A 130 -14.81 -3.43 14.87
N ASP A 131 -15.30 -2.84 15.95
CA ASP A 131 -16.44 -3.34 16.73
C ASP A 131 -17.74 -2.82 16.10
N THR A 132 -18.29 -3.56 15.16
CA THR A 132 -19.51 -3.21 14.40
C THR A 132 -20.30 -4.48 14.09
N PRO A 133 -21.65 -4.40 14.06
CA PRO A 133 -22.49 -5.49 13.58
C PRO A 133 -22.46 -5.62 12.05
N ASP A 134 -21.96 -4.62 11.33
CA ASP A 134 -21.92 -4.59 9.88
C ASP A 134 -20.90 -5.59 9.31
N LYS A 135 -21.11 -5.97 8.06
CA LYS A 135 -20.17 -6.80 7.29
C LYS A 135 -19.17 -5.97 6.48
N PHE A 136 -19.29 -4.67 6.51
CA PHE A 136 -18.47 -3.69 5.80
C PHE A 136 -17.93 -2.64 6.79
N ILE A 137 -16.91 -1.90 6.37
CA ILE A 137 -16.30 -0.85 7.16
C ILE A 137 -17.24 0.35 7.17
N PRO A 138 -17.79 0.77 8.33
CA PRO A 138 -18.70 1.90 8.39
C PRO A 138 -17.93 3.24 8.30
N ASP A 139 -18.61 4.31 7.87
CA ASP A 139 -18.01 5.62 7.65
C ASP A 139 -17.30 6.19 8.88
N TRP A 140 -17.87 5.98 10.07
CA TRP A 140 -17.23 6.43 11.32
C TRP A 140 -15.88 5.74 11.55
N ALA A 141 -15.74 4.48 11.14
CA ALA A 141 -14.48 3.75 11.26
C ALA A 141 -13.46 4.23 10.22
N THR A 142 -13.90 4.56 9.00
CA THR A 142 -13.03 5.15 7.98
C THR A 142 -12.36 6.42 8.47
N GLN A 143 -13.10 7.32 9.10
CA GLN A 143 -12.52 8.54 9.70
C GLN A 143 -11.47 8.23 10.80
N GLN A 144 -11.72 7.21 11.63
CA GLN A 144 -10.76 6.79 12.66
C GLN A 144 -9.52 6.12 12.05
N LEU A 145 -9.68 5.39 10.95
CA LEU A 145 -8.57 4.81 10.19
C LEU A 145 -7.67 5.89 9.59
N ASP A 146 -8.24 6.96 9.02
CA ASP A 146 -7.48 8.09 8.49
C ASP A 146 -6.66 8.79 9.59
N VAL A 147 -7.26 8.98 10.76
CA VAL A 147 -6.55 9.53 11.93
C VAL A 147 -5.43 8.60 12.38
N LEU A 148 -5.66 7.29 12.38
CA LEU A 148 -4.64 6.30 12.72
C LEU A 148 -3.44 6.39 11.77
N VAL A 149 -3.69 6.44 10.46
CA VAL A 149 -2.62 6.58 9.44
C VAL A 149 -1.82 7.85 9.67
N LYS A 150 -2.48 9.00 9.88
CA LYS A 150 -1.80 10.28 10.16
C LYS A 150 -0.90 10.17 11.39
N ARG A 151 -1.37 9.55 12.47
CA ARG A 151 -0.61 9.36 13.70
C ARG A 151 0.56 8.38 13.56
N ILE A 152 0.45 7.39 12.67
CA ILE A 152 1.58 6.52 12.32
C ILE A 152 2.63 7.31 11.54
N ASN A 153 2.19 8.09 10.56
CA ASN A 153 3.06 8.85 9.67
C ASN A 153 3.84 9.97 10.38
N ASP A 154 3.21 10.65 11.36
CA ASP A 154 3.85 11.71 12.16
C ASP A 154 4.61 11.17 13.38
N GLY A 155 4.61 9.85 13.59
CA GLY A 155 5.28 9.21 14.71
C GLY A 155 4.61 9.44 16.06
N SER A 156 3.37 9.96 16.12
CA SER A 156 2.62 10.16 17.37
C SER A 156 1.84 8.93 17.83
N TYR A 157 1.74 7.90 17.00
CA TYR A 157 1.12 6.64 17.39
C TYR A 157 1.93 5.95 18.50
N ARG A 158 1.28 5.68 19.64
CA ARG A 158 1.86 5.02 20.83
C ARG A 158 1.06 3.77 21.24
N GLY A 159 0.20 3.28 20.34
CA GLY A 159 -0.59 2.07 20.59
C GLY A 159 0.23 0.78 20.43
N GLY A 160 -0.39 -0.34 20.79
CA GLY A 160 0.19 -1.65 20.64
C GLY A 160 -0.02 -2.24 19.23
N GLU A 161 0.27 -3.53 19.08
CA GLU A 161 0.13 -4.28 17.82
C GLU A 161 -1.33 -4.43 17.35
N VAL A 162 -2.30 -4.15 18.21
CA VAL A 162 -3.74 -4.25 17.92
C VAL A 162 -4.43 -2.94 18.29
N VAL A 163 -5.20 -2.41 17.34
CA VAL A 163 -6.08 -1.25 17.52
C VAL A 163 -7.52 -1.70 17.45
N ALA A 164 -8.31 -1.38 18.49
CA ALA A 164 -9.75 -1.63 18.48
C ALA A 164 -10.49 -0.30 18.26
N LEU A 165 -11.20 -0.20 17.14
CA LEU A 165 -12.05 0.94 16.82
C LEU A 165 -13.49 0.66 17.27
N LYS A 166 -14.11 1.65 17.87
CA LYS A 166 -15.50 1.63 18.34
C LYS A 166 -16.18 2.93 17.96
N GLN A 167 -17.47 2.86 17.68
CA GLN A 167 -18.27 4.06 17.50
C GLN A 167 -18.32 4.81 18.83
N SER A 168 -17.83 6.05 18.84
CA SER A 168 -18.02 6.94 19.98
C SER A 168 -19.47 7.44 19.98
N TYR A 169 -20.27 7.00 20.94
CA TYR A 169 -21.56 7.63 21.17
C TYR A 169 -21.31 9.05 21.66
N GLN A 170 -21.56 10.06 20.83
CA GLN A 170 -21.76 11.41 21.38
C GLN A 170 -23.00 11.33 22.26
N LYS A 171 -22.83 11.50 23.57
CA LYS A 171 -23.97 11.78 24.46
C LYS A 171 -24.61 13.07 23.94
N ALA A 172 -25.87 12.96 23.50
CA ALA A 172 -26.70 14.10 23.18
C ALA A 172 -26.91 14.98 24.44
#